data_5140c1f55c6b4e9c8d66b5e25776b784
#
_entry.id   5140c1f55c6b4e9c8d66b5e25776b784
#
_cell.length_a   1.000
_cell.length_b   1.000
_cell.length_c   1.000
_cell.angle_alpha   90.00
_cell.angle_beta   90.00
_cell.angle_gamma   90.00
#
_symmetry.space_group_name_H-M   'P 1'
#
loop_
_entity.id
_entity.type
_entity.pdbx_description
1 polymer ?
#
loop_
_entity_poly.entity_id
_entity_poly.type
_entity_poly.pdbx_seq_one_letter_code
_entity_poly.pdbx_strand_id
1 'polypeptide(L)'
;VLWAKRYGQHSWQFPQGGVDDGESPEQAMYRELYEEIGLKPDDVTILATSRNWLKYRLPKRLVRWDSSPVCIGQKQKWFLLQLDPGRESRIQFGCHGHPEFDDWRWVSFWYPVRQVVSFKREVYRRVMKEFAPLAMPVPVVQVNRKDGRRNRSR
;
A
#
# COMPACT_ATOMS: atom_id res chain seq x y z
N VAL A 1 4.81 -6.58 3.27
CA VAL A 1 4.65 -5.36 2.44
C VAL A 1 5.82 -4.43 2.64
N LEU A 2 6.10 -3.58 1.63
CA LEU A 2 7.10 -2.53 1.71
C LEU A 2 6.61 -1.44 2.68
N TRP A 3 7.49 -1.02 3.60
CA TRP A 3 7.20 0.03 4.58
C TRP A 3 8.31 1.07 4.53
N ALA A 4 7.97 2.33 4.23
CA ALA A 4 8.93 3.38 3.94
C ALA A 4 8.98 4.43 5.06
N LYS A 5 10.18 4.87 5.41
CA LYS A 5 10.45 5.87 6.44
C LYS A 5 10.53 7.25 5.80
N ARG A 6 9.73 8.18 6.30
CA ARG A 6 9.74 9.57 5.83
C ARG A 6 11.08 10.24 6.11
N TYR A 7 11.58 10.94 5.10
CA TYR A 7 12.89 11.62 5.16
C TYR A 7 13.02 12.51 6.40
N GLY A 8 14.09 12.30 7.15
CA GLY A 8 14.39 13.09 8.34
C GLY A 8 13.39 12.97 9.49
N GLN A 9 12.47 11.99 9.46
CA GLN A 9 11.43 11.81 10.48
C GLN A 9 11.45 10.39 11.05
N HIS A 10 10.83 10.21 12.23
CA HIS A 10 10.62 8.88 12.83
C HIS A 10 9.29 8.25 12.43
N SER A 11 8.62 8.79 11.41
CA SER A 11 7.34 8.29 10.92
C SER A 11 7.52 7.43 9.67
N TRP A 12 6.71 6.38 9.58
CA TRP A 12 6.69 5.42 8.50
C TRP A 12 5.31 5.37 7.85
N GLN A 13 5.27 5.19 6.55
CA GLN A 13 4.02 5.10 5.80
C GLN A 13 4.21 4.33 4.49
N PHE A 14 3.11 3.99 3.82
CA PHE A 14 3.14 3.60 2.42
C PHE A 14 3.41 4.82 1.53
N PRO A 15 4.06 4.64 0.36
CA PRO A 15 4.15 5.67 -0.66
C PRO A 15 2.78 6.23 -1.00
N GLN A 16 2.68 7.54 -1.16
CA GLN A 16 1.44 8.24 -1.52
C GLN A 16 1.73 9.59 -2.14
N GLY A 17 0.89 10.02 -3.07
CA GLY A 17 0.99 11.34 -3.65
C GLY A 17 -0.34 11.89 -4.14
N GLY A 18 -0.30 13.08 -4.70
CA GLY A 18 -1.47 13.76 -5.24
C GLY A 18 -1.84 13.28 -6.64
N VAL A 19 -3.11 13.46 -7.01
CA VAL A 19 -3.58 13.30 -8.39
C VAL A 19 -3.63 14.69 -9.01
N ASP A 20 -2.87 14.89 -10.08
CA ASP A 20 -2.82 16.16 -10.79
C ASP A 20 -4.01 16.36 -11.72
N ASP A 21 -4.26 17.59 -12.14
CA ASP A 21 -5.34 17.92 -13.06
C ASP A 21 -5.17 17.16 -14.39
N GLY A 22 -6.23 16.46 -14.81
CA GLY A 22 -6.22 15.65 -16.03
C GLY A 22 -5.56 14.29 -15.90
N GLU A 23 -5.03 13.94 -14.73
CA GLU A 23 -4.40 12.65 -14.45
C GLU A 23 -5.42 11.65 -13.89
N SER A 24 -5.36 10.40 -14.33
CA SER A 24 -6.13 9.33 -13.67
C SER A 24 -5.45 8.90 -12.37
N PRO A 25 -6.18 8.32 -11.42
CA PRO A 25 -5.58 7.77 -10.21
C PRO A 25 -4.47 6.74 -10.47
N GLU A 26 -4.59 5.93 -11.52
CA GLU A 26 -3.56 4.95 -11.90
C GLU A 26 -2.30 5.64 -12.46
N GLN A 27 -2.46 6.67 -13.29
CA GLN A 27 -1.35 7.47 -13.78
C GLN A 27 -0.61 8.16 -12.63
N ALA A 28 -1.36 8.77 -11.69
CA ALA A 28 -0.80 9.37 -10.49
C ALA A 28 -0.03 8.34 -9.67
N MET A 29 -0.58 7.14 -9.48
CA MET A 29 0.08 6.07 -8.73
C MET A 29 1.43 5.71 -9.35
N TYR A 30 1.52 5.53 -10.68
CA TYR A 30 2.79 5.21 -11.34
C TYR A 30 3.80 6.35 -11.28
N ARG A 31 3.35 7.59 -11.43
CA ARG A 31 4.21 8.77 -11.31
C ARG A 31 4.79 8.89 -9.90
N GLU A 32 3.95 8.85 -8.88
CA GLU A 32 4.37 8.93 -7.48
C GLU A 32 5.26 7.75 -7.07
N LEU A 33 4.93 6.54 -7.53
CA LEU A 33 5.76 5.35 -7.31
C LEU A 33 7.20 5.56 -7.81
N TYR A 34 7.33 6.16 -9.00
CA TYR A 34 8.64 6.46 -9.57
C TYR A 34 9.35 7.60 -8.83
N GLU A 35 8.66 8.70 -8.57
CA GLU A 35 9.22 9.87 -7.89
C GLU A 35 9.68 9.54 -6.46
N GLU A 36 8.88 8.79 -5.71
CA GLU A 36 9.14 8.49 -4.31
C GLU A 36 10.09 7.32 -4.08
N ILE A 37 10.00 6.24 -4.85
CA ILE A 37 10.78 5.01 -4.62
C ILE A 37 11.48 4.44 -5.86
N GLY A 38 11.48 5.15 -6.99
CA GLY A 38 12.26 4.81 -8.18
C GLY A 38 11.73 3.67 -9.04
N LEU A 39 10.59 3.07 -8.69
CA LEU A 39 10.02 1.95 -9.43
C LEU A 39 9.21 2.43 -10.64
N LYS A 40 9.38 1.76 -11.76
CA LYS A 40 8.65 2.02 -13.02
C LYS A 40 7.48 1.05 -13.19
N PRO A 41 6.54 1.33 -14.12
CA PRO A 41 5.44 0.40 -14.42
C PRO A 41 5.89 -1.03 -14.71
N ASP A 42 7.03 -1.22 -15.38
CA ASP A 42 7.61 -2.54 -15.72
C ASP A 42 8.24 -3.28 -14.53
N ASP A 43 8.32 -2.64 -13.38
CA ASP A 43 8.87 -3.24 -12.16
C ASP A 43 7.79 -3.83 -11.25
N VAL A 44 6.52 -3.55 -11.53
CA VAL A 44 5.38 -3.91 -10.67
C VAL A 44 4.17 -4.41 -11.46
N THR A 45 3.35 -5.22 -10.80
CA THR A 45 2.06 -5.68 -11.33
C THR A 45 0.95 -5.24 -10.40
N ILE A 46 -0.09 -4.59 -10.93
CA ILE A 46 -1.28 -4.22 -10.15
C ILE A 46 -2.09 -5.48 -9.85
N LEU A 47 -2.23 -5.83 -8.59
CA LEU A 47 -3.07 -6.96 -8.13
C LEU A 47 -4.50 -6.52 -7.83
N ALA A 48 -4.70 -5.34 -7.30
CA ALA A 48 -6.00 -4.78 -6.97
C ALA A 48 -5.99 -3.26 -6.88
N THR A 49 -7.18 -2.69 -7.05
CA THR A 49 -7.47 -1.28 -6.77
C THR A 49 -8.60 -1.22 -5.75
N SER A 50 -8.55 -0.31 -4.78
CA SER A 50 -9.62 -0.17 -3.79
C SER A 50 -10.95 0.12 -4.47
N ARG A 51 -12.03 -0.52 -4.01
CA ARG A 51 -13.38 -0.34 -4.59
C ARG A 51 -13.81 1.12 -4.47
N ASN A 52 -13.60 1.69 -3.29
CA ASN A 52 -14.03 3.03 -2.97
C ASN A 52 -12.84 3.97 -2.72
N TRP A 53 -13.10 5.26 -2.81
CA TRP A 53 -12.25 6.28 -2.25
C TRP A 53 -12.35 6.26 -0.72
N LEU A 54 -11.21 6.25 -0.04
CA LEU A 54 -11.13 6.24 1.41
C LEU A 54 -10.72 7.63 1.92
N LYS A 55 -11.31 8.07 3.02
CA LYS A 55 -11.09 9.42 3.54
C LYS A 55 -10.59 9.37 4.97
N TYR A 56 -9.69 10.30 5.28
CA TYR A 56 -9.37 10.63 6.67
C TYR A 56 -9.34 12.15 6.86
N ARG A 57 -9.52 12.58 8.10
CA ARG A 57 -9.38 13.98 8.50
C ARG A 57 -8.13 14.18 9.32
N LEU A 58 -7.47 15.31 9.10
CA LEU A 58 -6.38 15.74 9.96
C LEU A 58 -6.93 16.16 11.32
N PRO A 59 -6.23 15.84 12.43
CA PRO A 59 -6.49 16.47 13.72
C PRO A 59 -6.39 17.99 13.58
N LYS A 60 -7.25 18.73 14.27
CA LYS A 60 -7.31 20.21 14.15
C LYS A 60 -5.94 20.88 14.33
N ARG A 61 -5.10 20.36 15.23
CA ARG A 61 -3.75 20.86 15.50
C ARG A 61 -2.76 20.73 14.33
N LEU A 62 -3.06 19.84 13.36
CA LEU A 62 -2.23 19.60 12.17
C LEU A 62 -2.76 20.30 10.92
N VAL A 63 -3.92 20.94 11.02
CA VAL A 63 -4.50 21.72 9.92
C VAL A 63 -3.78 23.06 9.86
N ARG A 64 -3.21 23.38 8.71
CA ARG A 64 -2.62 24.71 8.43
C ARG A 64 -3.73 25.63 7.96
N TRP A 65 -4.33 26.36 8.90
CA TRP A 65 -5.46 27.25 8.65
C TRP A 65 -5.10 28.50 7.83
N ASP A 66 -3.82 28.83 7.74
CA ASP A 66 -3.22 29.94 7.00
C ASP A 66 -2.86 29.57 5.54
N SER A 67 -3.02 28.30 5.16
CA SER A 67 -2.77 27.86 3.77
C SER A 67 -3.99 28.05 2.87
N SER A 68 -3.76 28.19 1.58
CA SER A 68 -4.83 28.27 0.57
C SER A 68 -4.52 27.31 -0.59
N PRO A 69 -5.36 26.30 -0.82
CA PRO A 69 -6.53 25.90 -0.03
C PRO A 69 -6.15 25.27 1.32
N VAL A 70 -7.07 25.35 2.31
CA VAL A 70 -6.87 24.70 3.61
C VAL A 70 -7.09 23.20 3.46
N CYS A 71 -6.06 22.40 3.72
CA CYS A 71 -6.17 20.93 3.72
C CYS A 71 -6.65 20.42 5.07
N ILE A 72 -7.88 19.91 5.14
CA ILE A 72 -8.48 19.33 6.36
C ILE A 72 -8.42 17.80 6.42
N GLY A 73 -7.90 17.16 5.38
CA GLY A 73 -7.83 15.71 5.24
C GLY A 73 -7.54 15.30 3.82
N GLN A 74 -7.59 14.02 3.56
CA GLN A 74 -7.37 13.47 2.22
C GLN A 74 -8.45 12.45 1.86
N LYS A 75 -8.69 12.35 0.55
CA LYS A 75 -9.47 11.30 -0.10
C LYS A 75 -8.49 10.49 -0.97
N GLN A 76 -8.40 9.20 -0.73
CA GLN A 76 -7.38 8.34 -1.31
C GLN A 76 -7.97 7.20 -2.13
N LYS A 77 -7.36 6.91 -3.27
CA LYS A 77 -7.53 5.68 -4.04
C LYS A 77 -6.29 4.82 -3.82
N TRP A 78 -6.49 3.53 -3.51
CA TRP A 78 -5.41 2.64 -3.14
C TRP A 78 -5.18 1.56 -4.18
N PHE A 79 -3.91 1.19 -4.35
CA PHE A 79 -3.48 0.14 -5.27
C PHE A 79 -2.64 -0.88 -4.51
N LEU A 80 -2.92 -2.16 -4.71
CA LEU A 80 -2.06 -3.25 -4.28
C LEU A 80 -1.15 -3.63 -5.44
N LEU A 81 0.14 -3.45 -5.25
CA LEU A 81 1.15 -3.77 -6.25
C LEU A 81 1.99 -4.96 -5.81
N GLN A 82 2.31 -5.82 -6.73
CA GLN A 82 3.34 -6.84 -6.58
C GLN A 82 4.63 -6.31 -7.22
N LEU A 83 5.71 -6.30 -6.46
CA LEU A 83 7.04 -6.06 -7.01
C LEU A 83 7.47 -7.32 -7.78
N ASP A 84 7.86 -7.17 -9.02
CA ASP A 84 8.28 -8.28 -9.85
C ASP A 84 9.61 -8.87 -9.34
N PRO A 85 9.85 -10.18 -9.51
CA PRO A 85 11.09 -10.83 -9.06
C PRO A 85 12.34 -10.14 -9.58
N GLY A 86 13.32 -9.93 -8.71
CA GLY A 86 14.60 -9.30 -9.05
C GLY A 86 14.56 -7.77 -9.19
N ARG A 87 13.42 -7.12 -8.94
CA ARG A 87 13.28 -5.66 -9.05
C ARG A 87 13.56 -4.90 -7.75
N GLU A 88 13.80 -5.59 -6.65
CA GLU A 88 14.07 -4.97 -5.35
C GLU A 88 15.27 -4.02 -5.36
N SER A 89 16.31 -4.34 -6.11
CA SER A 89 17.48 -3.49 -6.28
C SER A 89 17.23 -2.16 -7.00
N ARG A 90 16.05 -2.00 -7.61
CA ARG A 90 15.64 -0.75 -8.28
C ARG A 90 15.01 0.25 -7.33
N ILE A 91 14.69 -0.15 -6.11
CA ILE A 91 14.15 0.75 -5.09
C ILE A 91 15.24 1.75 -4.71
N GLN A 92 14.99 3.03 -4.97
CA GLN A 92 15.91 4.12 -4.65
C GLN A 92 15.13 5.42 -4.44
N PHE A 93 15.65 6.26 -3.55
CA PHE A 93 15.04 7.53 -3.18
C PHE A 93 15.75 8.71 -3.86
N GLY A 94 15.02 9.82 -4.00
CA GLY A 94 15.59 11.07 -4.48
C GLY A 94 15.94 11.10 -5.96
N CYS A 95 15.34 10.24 -6.78
CA CYS A 95 15.52 10.28 -8.24
C CYS A 95 15.03 11.59 -8.87
N HIS A 96 14.09 12.27 -8.21
CA HIS A 96 13.47 13.51 -8.68
C HIS A 96 13.36 14.52 -7.54
N GLY A 97 14.42 15.28 -7.30
CA GLY A 97 14.39 16.37 -6.33
C GLY A 97 14.59 15.92 -4.88
N HIS A 98 13.88 16.56 -3.95
CA HIS A 98 14.02 16.27 -2.53
C HIS A 98 13.34 14.94 -2.17
N PRO A 99 14.05 13.98 -1.54
CA PRO A 99 13.47 12.67 -1.26
C PRO A 99 12.34 12.75 -0.22
N GLU A 100 11.23 12.02 -0.46
CA GLU A 100 10.16 11.83 0.52
C GLU A 100 10.53 10.79 1.58
N PHE A 101 11.36 9.83 1.23
CA PHE A 101 11.80 8.73 2.10
C PHE A 101 13.33 8.65 2.16
N ASP A 102 13.84 8.13 3.28
CA ASP A 102 15.28 7.89 3.49
C ASP A 102 15.61 6.44 3.86
N ASP A 103 14.60 5.60 4.10
CA ASP A 103 14.77 4.18 4.42
C ASP A 103 13.51 3.39 4.06
N TRP A 104 13.66 2.07 3.89
CA TRP A 104 12.55 1.15 3.66
C TRP A 104 12.88 -0.25 4.17
N ARG A 105 11.83 -1.05 4.41
CA ARG A 105 11.99 -2.45 4.80
C ARG A 105 10.74 -3.26 4.46
N TRP A 106 10.91 -4.56 4.33
CA TRP A 106 9.80 -5.48 4.29
C TRP A 106 9.28 -5.72 5.70
N VAL A 107 7.97 -5.67 5.86
CA VAL A 107 7.27 -5.95 7.12
C VAL A 107 6.11 -6.92 6.88
N SER A 108 5.64 -7.57 7.95
CA SER A 108 4.44 -8.40 7.86
C SER A 108 3.23 -7.58 7.41
N PHE A 109 2.26 -8.23 6.75
CA PHE A 109 1.14 -7.55 6.10
C PHE A 109 0.38 -6.60 7.04
N TRP A 110 0.09 -7.02 8.27
CA TRP A 110 -0.70 -6.23 9.22
C TRP A 110 0.11 -5.23 10.07
N TYR A 111 1.44 -5.25 9.96
CA TYR A 111 2.32 -4.36 10.72
C TYR A 111 1.99 -2.87 10.52
N PRO A 112 1.77 -2.38 9.27
CA PRO A 112 1.47 -0.97 9.01
C PRO A 112 0.24 -0.43 9.73
N VAL A 113 -0.79 -1.25 9.92
CA VAL A 113 -2.03 -0.84 10.62
C VAL A 113 -1.75 -0.42 12.07
N ARG A 114 -0.76 -1.05 12.71
CA ARG A 114 -0.38 -0.76 14.10
C ARG A 114 0.55 0.44 14.21
N GLN A 115 1.39 0.65 13.19
CA GLN A 115 2.51 1.59 13.23
C GLN A 115 2.21 2.95 12.59
N VAL A 116 1.25 3.01 11.67
CA VAL A 116 0.90 4.27 11.02
C VAL A 116 0.33 5.27 12.03
N VAL A 117 0.53 6.55 11.76
CA VAL A 117 -0.02 7.64 12.55
C VAL A 117 -1.53 7.46 12.76
N SER A 118 -2.01 7.76 13.97
CA SER A 118 -3.35 7.38 14.44
C SER A 118 -4.49 7.80 13.53
N PHE A 119 -4.45 9.00 12.95
CA PHE A 119 -5.52 9.52 12.11
C PHE A 119 -5.62 8.85 10.72
N LYS A 120 -4.59 8.11 10.28
CA LYS A 120 -4.62 7.28 9.06
C LYS A 120 -5.01 5.82 9.34
N ARG A 121 -5.02 5.38 10.59
CA ARG A 121 -5.15 3.95 10.95
C ARG A 121 -6.41 3.30 10.43
N GLU A 122 -7.54 3.99 10.47
CA GLU A 122 -8.80 3.43 9.98
C GLU A 122 -8.79 3.21 8.47
N VAL A 123 -8.22 4.12 7.69
CA VAL A 123 -8.06 3.94 6.24
C VAL A 123 -7.15 2.75 5.97
N TYR A 124 -6.01 2.65 6.66
CA TYR A 124 -5.09 1.52 6.52
C TYR A 124 -5.77 0.19 6.86
N ARG A 125 -6.50 0.13 7.97
CA ARG A 125 -7.23 -1.06 8.38
C ARG A 125 -8.24 -1.51 7.32
N ARG A 126 -9.01 -0.60 6.76
CA ARG A 126 -10.03 -0.90 5.75
C ARG A 126 -9.41 -1.40 4.44
N VAL A 127 -8.41 -0.70 3.92
CA VAL A 127 -7.78 -1.10 2.66
C VAL A 127 -6.98 -2.40 2.81
N MET A 128 -6.25 -2.58 3.91
CA MET A 128 -5.51 -3.81 4.15
C MET A 128 -6.45 -5.02 4.30
N LYS A 129 -7.61 -4.83 4.94
CA LYS A 129 -8.65 -5.87 5.01
C LYS A 129 -9.22 -6.21 3.62
N GLU A 130 -9.43 -5.21 2.78
CA GLU A 130 -9.91 -5.42 1.39
C GLU A 130 -8.87 -6.21 0.56
N PHE A 131 -7.58 -5.90 0.72
CA PHE A 131 -6.50 -6.49 -0.06
C PHE A 131 -5.96 -7.81 0.47
N ALA A 132 -6.22 -8.15 1.73
CA ALA A 132 -5.69 -9.34 2.39
C ALA A 132 -5.88 -10.66 1.61
N PRO A 133 -7.04 -10.94 0.99
CA PRO A 133 -7.24 -12.18 0.23
C PRO A 133 -6.29 -12.34 -0.96
N LEU A 134 -5.83 -11.24 -1.56
CA LEU A 134 -4.90 -11.24 -2.69
C LEU A 134 -3.43 -11.18 -2.25
N ALA A 135 -3.16 -10.48 -1.16
CA ALA A 135 -1.80 -10.33 -0.63
C ALA A 135 -1.34 -11.53 0.21
N MET A 136 -2.29 -12.23 0.83
CA MET A 136 -2.04 -13.39 1.69
C MET A 136 -2.99 -14.53 1.30
N PRO A 137 -2.84 -15.17 0.13
CA PRO A 137 -3.70 -16.27 -0.25
C PRO A 137 -3.58 -17.42 0.76
N VAL A 138 -4.71 -17.89 1.26
CA VAL A 138 -4.75 -19.07 2.15
C VAL A 138 -4.35 -20.28 1.29
N PRO A 139 -3.36 -21.10 1.71
CA PRO A 139 -3.05 -22.32 1.01
C PRO A 139 -4.30 -23.22 0.92
N VAL A 140 -4.67 -23.61 -0.28
CA VAL A 140 -5.76 -24.58 -0.48
C VAL A 140 -5.25 -25.94 0.03
N VAL A 141 -5.65 -26.32 1.23
CA VAL A 141 -5.41 -27.66 1.74
C VAL A 141 -6.30 -28.61 0.95
N GLN A 142 -5.73 -29.33 0.00
CA GLN A 142 -6.42 -30.43 -0.66
C GLN A 142 -6.63 -31.54 0.37
N VAL A 143 -7.85 -31.67 0.88
CA VAL A 143 -8.24 -32.81 1.68
C VAL A 143 -8.44 -33.97 0.72
N ASN A 144 -7.42 -34.83 0.56
CA ASN A 144 -7.55 -36.10 -0.12
C ASN A 144 -8.55 -36.95 0.68
N ARG A 145 -9.82 -36.95 0.28
CA ARG A 145 -10.78 -37.98 0.71
C ARG A 145 -10.31 -39.30 0.12
N LYS A 146 -9.55 -40.07 0.91
CA LYS A 146 -9.36 -41.49 0.62
C LYS A 146 -10.74 -42.14 0.73
N ASP A 147 -11.29 -42.55 -0.42
CA ASP A 147 -12.47 -43.38 -0.50
C ASP A 147 -12.24 -44.64 0.33
N GLY A 148 -12.91 -44.71 1.47
CA GLY A 148 -12.97 -45.92 2.30
C GLY A 148 -13.88 -46.93 1.63
N ARG A 149 -13.43 -47.60 0.57
CA ARG A 149 -14.06 -48.85 0.11
C ARG A 149 -13.80 -49.95 1.17
N ARG A 150 -14.71 -50.05 2.12
CA ARG A 150 -14.82 -51.27 2.91
C ARG A 150 -15.23 -52.40 2.00
N ASN A 151 -14.29 -53.27 1.68
CA ASN A 151 -14.55 -54.56 1.04
C ASN A 151 -15.26 -55.45 2.07
N ARG A 152 -16.58 -55.60 1.94
CA ARG A 152 -17.31 -56.67 2.63
C ARG A 152 -17.18 -57.92 1.74
N SER A 153 -16.27 -58.78 2.10
CA SER A 153 -16.27 -60.17 1.60
C SER A 153 -16.88 -61.08 2.66
N ARG A 154 -17.70 -61.92 2.17
CA ARG A 154 -18.53 -62.95 2.86
C ARG A 154 -17.72 -63.92 3.70
#